data_4707be63dfb51851306dea1892b3ea44
#
_entry.id   4707be63dfb51851306dea1892b3ea44
#
_cell.length_a   1.000
_cell.length_b   1.000
_cell.length_c   1.000
_cell.angle_alpha   90.00
_cell.angle_beta   90.00
_cell.angle_gamma   90.00
#
_symmetry.space_group_name_H-M   'P 1'
#
loop_
_entity.id
_entity.type
_entity.pdbx_description
1 polymer ?
#
loop_
_entity_poly.entity_id
_entity_poly.type
_entity_poly.pdbx_seq_one_letter_code
_entity_poly.pdbx_strand_id
1 'polypeptide(L)'
;LARNVEIFRGEHLAHSSPERLVAQCWDLAGLDRRYAAFIARWSREFEHCNQCGMTGARAGIHKPCTAPADCFRRRFLLVHEYRAFPLEDPLLPGPLLPAGWTGKAAARLFETYHDALAGPAERFVADVCAEGDEIVAAA
;
A
#
# COMPACT_ATOMS: atom_id res chain seq x y z
N LEU A 1 14.86 -9.58 18.40
CA LEU A 1 13.52 -10.18 18.23
C LEU A 1 13.40 -11.59 18.85
N ALA A 2 14.48 -12.38 18.88
CA ALA A 2 14.44 -13.78 19.39
C ALA A 2 14.24 -13.93 20.91
N ARG A 3 14.37 -12.86 21.70
CA ARG A 3 14.31 -12.97 23.19
C ARG A 3 12.88 -13.03 23.76
N ASN A 4 11.86 -12.67 22.98
CA ASN A 4 10.46 -12.59 23.43
C ASN A 4 9.51 -13.43 22.58
N VAL A 5 10.02 -14.45 21.89
CA VAL A 5 9.22 -15.35 21.04
C VAL A 5 9.51 -16.78 21.44
N GLU A 6 8.48 -17.49 21.86
CA GLU A 6 8.54 -18.94 22.06
C GLU A 6 8.00 -19.63 20.80
N ILE A 7 8.74 -20.62 20.32
CA ILE A 7 8.38 -21.37 19.11
C ILE A 7 7.98 -22.78 19.54
N PHE A 8 6.74 -23.14 19.22
CA PHE A 8 6.23 -24.48 19.42
C PHE A 8 6.15 -25.24 18.09
N ARG A 9 6.60 -26.48 18.08
CA ARG A 9 6.33 -27.42 16.98
C ARG A 9 5.19 -28.34 17.42
N GLY A 10 4.07 -28.27 16.72
CA GLY A 10 2.91 -29.13 16.96
C GLY A 10 2.51 -29.88 15.69
N GLU A 11 1.93 -31.06 15.86
CA GLU A 11 1.25 -31.79 14.78
C GLU A 11 -0.25 -31.59 14.89
N HIS A 12 -0.89 -31.41 13.75
CA HIS A 12 -2.33 -31.28 13.70
C HIS A 12 -2.97 -32.68 13.76
N LEU A 13 -3.52 -33.03 14.92
CA LEU A 13 -4.10 -34.36 15.18
C LEU A 13 -5.55 -34.53 14.75
N ALA A 14 -6.20 -33.50 14.20
CA ALA A 14 -7.60 -33.55 13.86
C ALA A 14 -7.84 -34.01 12.42
N HIS A 15 -9.04 -34.52 12.17
CA HIS A 15 -9.53 -34.98 10.85
C HIS A 15 -9.81 -33.82 9.86
N SER A 16 -9.23 -32.63 10.05
CA SER A 16 -9.37 -31.49 9.17
C SER A 16 -8.03 -31.16 8.49
N SER A 17 -8.08 -30.88 7.20
CA SER A 17 -6.90 -30.40 6.48
C SER A 17 -6.55 -28.95 6.86
N PRO A 18 -5.28 -28.52 6.65
CA PRO A 18 -4.89 -27.12 6.83
C PRO A 18 -5.78 -26.12 6.08
N GLU A 19 -6.22 -26.48 4.85
CA GLU A 19 -7.09 -25.66 4.01
C GLU A 19 -8.46 -25.46 4.66
N ARG A 20 -9.01 -26.50 5.27
CA ARG A 20 -10.28 -26.42 5.99
C ARG A 20 -10.18 -25.53 7.22
N LEU A 21 -9.08 -25.63 7.96
CA LEU A 21 -8.81 -24.75 9.10
C LEU A 21 -8.72 -23.29 8.65
N VAL A 22 -7.98 -23.01 7.58
CA VAL A 22 -7.87 -21.68 7.01
C VAL A 22 -9.23 -21.12 6.62
N ALA A 23 -10.05 -21.91 5.92
CA ALA A 23 -11.39 -21.50 5.50
C ALA A 23 -12.36 -21.22 6.67
N GLN A 24 -12.12 -21.82 7.84
CA GLN A 24 -12.90 -21.55 9.05
C GLN A 24 -12.43 -20.29 9.78
N CYS A 25 -11.16 -19.94 9.67
CA CYS A 25 -10.55 -18.85 10.44
C CYS A 25 -10.55 -17.51 9.68
N TRP A 26 -10.50 -17.54 8.34
CA TRP A 26 -10.33 -16.31 7.54
C TRP A 26 -11.20 -16.31 6.29
N ASP A 27 -11.86 -15.16 6.02
CA ASP A 27 -12.52 -14.91 4.73
C ASP A 27 -11.49 -14.44 3.69
N LEU A 28 -10.67 -15.37 3.21
CA LEU A 28 -9.66 -15.05 2.18
C LEU A 28 -10.29 -14.57 0.87
N ALA A 29 -11.49 -15.07 0.52
CA ALA A 29 -12.17 -14.63 -0.68
C ALA A 29 -12.65 -13.18 -0.58
N GLY A 30 -13.13 -12.77 0.58
CA GLY A 30 -13.48 -11.37 0.86
C GLY A 30 -12.27 -10.45 0.82
N LEU A 31 -11.18 -10.90 1.42
CA LEU A 31 -9.93 -10.15 1.42
C LEU A 31 -9.35 -10.00 0.01
N ASP A 32 -9.37 -11.06 -0.81
CA ASP A 32 -8.90 -11.02 -2.20
C ASP A 32 -9.73 -10.07 -3.07
N ARG A 33 -11.07 -10.06 -2.90
CA ARG A 33 -11.93 -9.07 -3.57
C ARG A 33 -11.55 -7.62 -3.21
N ARG A 34 -11.19 -7.37 -1.96
CA ARG A 34 -10.74 -6.04 -1.52
C ARG A 34 -9.39 -5.66 -2.12
N TYR A 35 -8.44 -6.59 -2.19
CA TYR A 35 -7.19 -6.38 -2.91
C TYR A 35 -7.41 -6.09 -4.40
N ALA A 36 -8.29 -6.84 -5.05
CA ALA A 36 -8.64 -6.59 -6.45
C ALA A 36 -9.28 -5.21 -6.67
N ALA A 37 -10.16 -4.78 -5.76
CA ALA A 37 -10.76 -3.45 -5.80
C ALA A 37 -9.71 -2.34 -5.60
N PHE A 38 -8.78 -2.53 -4.67
CA PHE A 38 -7.65 -1.63 -4.46
C PHE A 38 -6.80 -1.50 -5.73
N ILE A 39 -6.42 -2.62 -6.34
CA ILE A 39 -5.65 -2.63 -7.58
C ILE A 39 -6.43 -1.90 -8.69
N ALA A 40 -7.70 -2.21 -8.90
CA ALA A 40 -8.52 -1.61 -9.95
C ALA A 40 -8.64 -0.08 -9.82
N ARG A 41 -8.70 0.42 -8.59
CA ARG A 41 -8.74 1.85 -8.30
C ARG A 41 -7.39 2.51 -8.56
N TRP A 42 -6.35 2.03 -7.91
CA TRP A 42 -5.07 2.72 -7.87
C TRP A 42 -4.19 2.51 -9.11
N SER A 43 -4.39 1.42 -9.89
CA SER A 43 -3.71 1.26 -11.18
C SER A 43 -4.06 2.36 -12.16
N ARG A 44 -5.32 2.75 -12.26
CA ARG A 44 -5.75 3.85 -13.14
C ARG A 44 -5.15 5.20 -12.73
N GLU A 45 -5.10 5.45 -11.44
CA GLU A 45 -4.49 6.66 -10.90
C GLU A 45 -2.98 6.70 -11.17
N PHE A 46 -2.31 5.57 -11.01
CA PHE A 46 -0.87 5.41 -11.25
C PHE A 46 -0.52 5.53 -12.74
N GLU A 47 -1.27 4.89 -13.62
CA GLU A 47 -1.11 5.00 -15.07
C GLU A 47 -1.26 6.45 -15.54
N HIS A 48 -2.25 7.17 -15.01
CA HIS A 48 -2.42 8.59 -15.31
C HIS A 48 -1.21 9.40 -14.85
N CYS A 49 -0.68 9.17 -13.66
CA CYS A 49 0.52 9.83 -13.17
C CYS A 49 1.76 9.51 -14.03
N ASN A 50 1.93 8.26 -14.47
CA ASN A 50 3.02 7.85 -15.35
C ASN A 50 2.98 8.55 -16.71
N GLN A 51 1.81 8.64 -17.32
CA GLN A 51 1.61 9.30 -18.60
C GLN A 51 1.93 10.81 -18.51
N CYS A 52 1.70 11.41 -17.37
CA CYS A 52 2.02 12.81 -17.11
C CYS A 52 3.48 13.08 -16.75
N GLY A 53 4.36 12.07 -16.75
CA GLY A 53 5.79 12.21 -16.54
C GLY A 53 6.23 12.35 -15.08
N MET A 54 5.38 11.98 -14.12
CA MET A 54 5.74 12.03 -12.69
C MET A 54 6.75 10.96 -12.28
N THR A 55 6.86 9.86 -13.00
CA THR A 55 7.74 8.72 -12.67
C THR A 55 8.97 8.61 -13.56
N GLY A 56 9.15 9.49 -14.55
CA GLY A 56 10.25 9.45 -15.48
C GLY A 56 11.28 10.53 -15.22
N ALA A 57 12.52 10.15 -14.97
CA ALA A 57 13.71 11.00 -14.95
C ALA A 57 14.06 11.56 -16.35
N ARG A 58 13.10 12.00 -17.12
CA ARG A 58 13.30 12.84 -18.29
C ARG A 58 12.84 14.25 -17.97
N ALA A 59 13.70 14.90 -17.19
CA ALA A 59 13.67 16.33 -17.02
C ALA A 59 13.62 17.00 -18.39
N GLY A 60 12.58 17.73 -18.61
CA GLY A 60 12.76 18.78 -19.59
C GLY A 60 11.57 19.27 -20.32
N ILE A 61 10.34 19.03 -20.17
CA ILE A 61 9.32 19.87 -20.89
C ILE A 61 7.85 19.56 -20.44
N HIS A 62 7.63 18.62 -19.56
CA HIS A 62 6.26 18.35 -19.11
C HIS A 62 6.01 18.97 -17.72
N LYS A 63 5.10 19.92 -17.70
CA LYS A 63 4.49 20.41 -16.47
C LYS A 63 3.92 19.20 -15.72
N PRO A 64 4.30 18.95 -14.45
CA PRO A 64 3.73 17.84 -13.71
C PRO A 64 2.21 17.97 -13.74
N CYS A 65 1.52 16.90 -14.08
CA CYS A 65 0.06 16.95 -14.27
C CYS A 65 -0.69 17.12 -12.94
N THR A 66 0.00 17.03 -11.83
CA THR A 66 -0.55 17.22 -10.48
C THR A 66 0.36 18.13 -9.65
N ALA A 67 -0.25 19.08 -8.95
CA ALA A 67 0.46 19.91 -7.98
C ALA A 67 1.05 19.05 -6.84
N PRO A 68 2.13 19.48 -6.18
CA PRO A 68 2.72 18.78 -5.03
C PRO A 68 1.68 18.45 -3.94
N ALA A 69 0.72 19.32 -3.68
CA ALA A 69 -0.41 19.10 -2.79
C ALA A 69 -1.28 17.90 -3.19
N ASP A 70 -1.53 17.71 -4.48
CA ASP A 70 -2.29 16.54 -4.97
C ASP A 70 -1.51 15.24 -4.80
N CYS A 71 -0.18 15.27 -4.96
CA CYS A 71 0.68 14.13 -4.72
C CYS A 71 0.66 13.74 -3.23
N PHE A 72 0.73 14.72 -2.33
CA PHE A 72 0.59 14.50 -0.90
C PHE A 72 -0.77 13.89 -0.55
N ARG A 73 -1.86 14.46 -1.06
CA ARG A 73 -3.22 13.94 -0.83
C ARG A 73 -3.38 12.51 -1.35
N ARG A 74 -2.87 12.19 -2.54
CA ARG A 74 -2.93 10.84 -3.13
C ARG A 74 -2.12 9.86 -2.31
N ARG A 75 -0.90 10.22 -1.90
CA ARG A 75 -0.05 9.40 -1.04
C ARG A 75 -0.73 9.10 0.29
N PHE A 76 -1.34 10.10 0.91
CA PHE A 76 -2.08 9.95 2.15
C PHE A 76 -3.27 8.97 2.00
N LEU A 77 -4.08 9.13 0.95
CA LEU A 77 -5.23 8.26 0.70
C LEU A 77 -4.81 6.83 0.33
N LEU A 78 -3.74 6.68 -0.43
CA LEU A 78 -3.15 5.37 -0.77
C LEU A 78 -2.73 4.61 0.49
N VAL A 79 -1.99 5.26 1.39
CA VAL A 79 -1.57 4.69 2.68
C VAL A 79 -2.78 4.41 3.56
N HIS A 80 -3.74 5.35 3.63
CA HIS A 80 -4.94 5.20 4.44
C HIS A 80 -5.76 3.97 4.05
N GLU A 81 -5.90 3.70 2.76
CA GLU A 81 -6.64 2.53 2.27
C GLU A 81 -5.83 1.23 2.44
N TYR A 82 -4.52 1.28 2.12
CA TYR A 82 -3.68 0.08 2.19
C TYR A 82 -3.42 -0.42 3.61
N ARG A 83 -3.31 0.46 4.59
CA ARG A 83 -2.94 0.13 5.99
C ARG A 83 -3.85 -0.89 6.68
N ALA A 84 -5.07 -1.08 6.18
CA ALA A 84 -6.00 -2.07 6.73
C ALA A 84 -5.58 -3.51 6.38
N PHE A 85 -4.98 -3.72 5.19
CA PHE A 85 -4.63 -5.06 4.73
C PHE A 85 -3.64 -5.79 5.64
N PRO A 86 -2.49 -5.22 6.06
CA PRO A 86 -1.56 -5.91 6.96
C PRO A 86 -2.15 -6.31 8.31
N LEU A 87 -3.26 -5.70 8.72
CA LEU A 87 -3.95 -6.04 9.97
C LEU A 87 -4.93 -7.19 9.82
N GLU A 88 -5.38 -7.46 8.60
CA GLU A 88 -6.40 -8.46 8.31
C GLU A 88 -5.82 -9.67 7.53
N ASP A 89 -4.74 -9.46 6.78
CA ASP A 89 -4.08 -10.52 6.02
C ASP A 89 -3.29 -11.44 6.97
N PRO A 90 -3.64 -12.73 7.05
CA PRO A 90 -2.93 -13.68 7.88
C PRO A 90 -1.54 -14.03 7.35
N LEU A 91 -1.11 -13.49 6.21
CA LEU A 91 0.19 -13.74 5.57
C LEU A 91 0.51 -15.22 5.39
N LEU A 92 -0.47 -16.00 4.96
CA LEU A 92 -0.35 -17.43 4.80
C LEU A 92 0.67 -17.83 3.72
N PRO A 93 1.30 -19.00 3.87
CA PRO A 93 2.11 -19.57 2.79
C PRO A 93 1.30 -19.78 1.50
N GLY A 94 1.96 -19.61 0.35
CA GLY A 94 1.32 -19.70 -0.97
C GLY A 94 0.40 -20.90 -1.20
N PRO A 95 0.77 -22.12 -0.77
CA PRO A 95 -0.11 -23.31 -0.92
C PRO A 95 -1.45 -23.21 -0.19
N LEU A 96 -1.58 -22.35 0.81
CA LEU A 96 -2.81 -22.14 1.58
C LEU A 96 -3.63 -20.93 1.09
N LEU A 97 -3.12 -20.19 0.11
CA LEU A 97 -3.83 -19.07 -0.49
C LEU A 97 -4.67 -19.53 -1.69
N PRO A 98 -5.80 -18.85 -1.97
CA PRO A 98 -6.58 -19.11 -3.17
C PRO A 98 -5.76 -18.98 -4.46
N ALA A 99 -6.12 -19.73 -5.48
CA ALA A 99 -5.54 -19.57 -6.81
C ALA A 99 -5.81 -18.14 -7.31
N GLY A 100 -4.77 -17.51 -7.85
CA GLY A 100 -4.89 -16.13 -8.36
C GLY A 100 -4.86 -15.05 -7.27
N TRP A 101 -4.41 -15.36 -6.04
CA TRP A 101 -4.29 -14.41 -4.94
C TRP A 101 -3.64 -13.08 -5.33
N THR A 102 -4.37 -11.98 -5.16
CA THR A 102 -3.98 -10.65 -5.63
C THR A 102 -3.19 -9.83 -4.61
N GLY A 103 -3.07 -10.27 -3.36
CA GLY A 103 -2.38 -9.53 -2.30
C GLY A 103 -0.96 -9.11 -2.64
N LYS A 104 -0.17 -9.99 -3.28
CA LYS A 104 1.20 -9.64 -3.73
C LYS A 104 1.22 -8.58 -4.83
N ALA A 105 0.22 -8.56 -5.70
CA ALA A 105 0.11 -7.54 -6.74
C ALA A 105 -0.29 -6.20 -6.14
N ALA A 106 -1.20 -6.20 -5.17
CA ALA A 106 -1.60 -5.01 -4.42
C ALA A 106 -0.42 -4.40 -3.65
N ALA A 107 0.39 -5.23 -2.98
CA ALA A 107 1.59 -4.78 -2.27
C ALA A 107 2.57 -4.08 -3.21
N ARG A 108 2.88 -4.71 -4.35
CA ARG A 108 3.79 -4.11 -5.36
C ARG A 108 3.26 -2.80 -5.93
N LEU A 109 1.97 -2.73 -6.23
CA LEU A 109 1.36 -1.49 -6.70
C LEU A 109 1.46 -0.40 -5.63
N PHE A 110 1.14 -0.74 -4.37
CA PHE A 110 1.26 0.19 -3.25
C PHE A 110 2.69 0.74 -3.14
N GLU A 111 3.70 -0.11 -3.05
CA GLU A 111 5.12 0.28 -2.94
C GLU A 111 5.53 1.19 -4.10
N THR A 112 5.28 0.75 -5.33
CA THR A 112 5.69 1.51 -6.53
C THR A 112 5.02 2.88 -6.60
N TYR A 113 3.72 2.96 -6.32
CA TYR A 113 3.01 4.23 -6.39
C TYR A 113 3.33 5.15 -5.21
N HIS A 114 3.46 4.60 -4.01
CA HIS A 114 3.87 5.33 -2.82
C HIS A 114 5.22 6.01 -3.01
N ASP A 115 6.21 5.29 -3.56
CA ASP A 115 7.54 5.81 -3.82
C ASP A 115 7.53 6.87 -4.94
N ALA A 116 6.74 6.67 -5.97
CA ALA A 116 6.57 7.65 -7.03
C ALA A 116 6.01 9.00 -6.54
N LEU A 117 5.15 8.97 -5.52
CA LEU A 117 4.54 10.15 -4.92
C LEU A 117 5.42 10.82 -3.84
N ALA A 118 6.47 10.15 -3.35
CA ALA A 118 7.24 10.58 -2.18
C ALA A 118 7.86 11.97 -2.38
N GLY A 119 8.67 12.16 -3.40
CA GLY A 119 9.40 13.41 -3.60
C GLY A 119 8.51 14.66 -3.74
N PRO A 120 7.46 14.66 -4.59
CA PRO A 120 6.52 15.76 -4.64
C PRO A 120 5.78 16.01 -3.33
N ALA A 121 5.35 14.94 -2.64
CA ALA A 121 4.64 15.06 -1.37
C ALA A 121 5.51 15.67 -0.27
N GLU A 122 6.79 15.30 -0.20
CA GLU A 122 7.75 15.85 0.76
C GLU A 122 8.03 17.33 0.50
N ARG A 123 8.15 17.76 -0.76
CA ARG A 123 8.26 19.17 -1.10
C ARG A 123 7.06 19.97 -0.62
N PHE A 124 5.84 19.49 -0.85
CA PHE A 124 4.65 20.17 -0.37
C PHE A 124 4.65 20.35 1.16
N VAL A 125 5.04 19.30 1.91
CA VAL A 125 5.14 19.40 3.37
C VAL A 125 6.19 20.42 3.79
N ALA A 126 7.36 20.41 3.15
CA ALA A 126 8.42 21.38 3.45
C ALA A 126 7.97 22.84 3.20
N ASP A 127 7.28 23.08 2.07
CA ASP A 127 6.75 24.40 1.73
C ASP A 127 5.74 24.89 2.77
N VAL A 128 4.78 24.04 3.16
CA VAL A 128 3.78 24.39 4.19
C VAL A 128 4.41 24.63 5.56
N CYS A 129 5.43 23.86 5.94
CA CYS A 129 6.15 24.09 7.21
C CYS A 129 6.91 25.42 7.19
N ALA A 130 7.57 25.75 6.10
CA ALA A 130 8.29 27.03 5.96
C ALA A 130 7.34 28.24 6.05
N GLU A 131 6.18 28.18 5.38
CA GLU A 131 5.15 29.21 5.48
C GLU A 131 4.61 29.35 6.91
N GLY A 132 4.43 28.23 7.62
CA GLY A 132 3.98 28.22 9.02
C GLY A 132 4.97 28.89 9.96
N ASP A 133 6.26 28.66 9.80
CA ASP A 133 7.33 29.25 10.60
C ASP A 133 7.42 30.77 10.39
N GLU A 134 7.23 31.28 9.15
CA GLU A 134 7.19 32.71 8.85
C GLU A 134 6.01 33.40 9.55
N ILE A 135 4.84 32.79 9.60
CA ILE A 135 3.66 33.33 10.27
C ILE A 135 3.90 33.43 11.79
N VAL A 136 4.51 32.39 12.39
CA VAL A 136 4.83 32.41 13.84
C VAL A 136 5.90 33.43 14.18
N ALA A 137 6.89 33.64 13.32
CA ALA A 137 7.94 34.63 13.54
C ALA A 137 7.45 36.08 13.39
N ALA A 138 6.33 36.30 12.70
CA ALA A 138 5.75 37.63 12.47
C ALA A 138 4.68 38.03 13.51
N ALA A 139 4.33 37.16 14.45
CA ALA A 139 3.32 37.38 15.49
C ALA A 139 3.92 37.71 16.85
#